data_a6be9ea7677d486487efdeca79189e4b
#
_entry.id   a6be9ea7677d486487efdeca79189e4b
#
_cell.length_a   1.000
_cell.length_b   1.000
_cell.length_c   1.000
_cell.angle_alpha   90.00
_cell.angle_beta   90.00
_cell.angle_gamma   90.00
#
_symmetry.space_group_name_H-M   'P 1'
#
loop_
_entity.id
_entity.type
_entity.pdbx_description
1 polymer ?
#
loop_
_entity_poly.entity_id
_entity_poly.type
_entity_poly.pdbx_seq_one_letter_code
_entity_poly.pdbx_strand_id
1 'polypeptide(L)'
;MTFLKISKYFILSALIIALARPRTYTISQDRDESKGIDIMLSVDVSLSMMAKDLDPDRLTALKKIAIDFVNKRENDRIGLVAYSGEAYTKVPLTTDHQVVIDELNQLNPLELQPGTAIGEGLSVDVNHLKKSKAKSKIIILMTDGVNTVLNAMPPQIAAELAKNNSIKVYTVGIGSNGFAAFPTGTNIFGDIVFTEQKTEIDENTLMDIAQLTGGKYFRATSNSSLQNVYDEINQLEKSEVKTSKLYNYEEYFRIFLWIALGFLLLDALLRWVIFKILN
;
A
#
# COMPACT_ATOMS: atom_id res chain seq x y z
N MET A 1 55.30 -0.53 45.32
CA MET A 1 55.64 -0.74 43.90
C MET A 1 54.75 -1.74 43.16
N THR A 2 54.19 -2.77 43.79
CA THR A 2 53.37 -3.81 43.16
C THR A 2 52.08 -3.27 42.65
N PHE A 3 51.40 -2.36 43.37
CA PHE A 3 50.12 -1.74 42.97
C PHE A 3 50.23 -0.96 41.63
N LEU A 4 51.29 -0.20 41.45
CA LEU A 4 51.55 0.58 40.22
C LEU A 4 51.88 -0.28 38.99
N LYS A 5 52.26 -1.52 39.19
CA LYS A 5 52.43 -2.48 38.10
C LYS A 5 51.11 -3.12 37.74
N ILE A 6 50.27 -3.38 38.73
CA ILE A 6 48.92 -4.00 38.55
C ILE A 6 47.94 -3.02 37.88
N SER A 7 48.01 -1.71 38.22
CA SER A 7 47.14 -0.69 37.62
C SER A 7 47.26 -0.63 36.10
N LYS A 8 48.46 -0.84 35.55
CA LYS A 8 48.66 -0.85 34.07
C LYS A 8 47.92 -1.99 33.36
N TYR A 9 47.87 -3.17 34.02
CA TYR A 9 47.12 -4.30 33.44
C TYR A 9 45.63 -4.06 33.49
N PHE A 10 45.08 -3.37 34.50
CA PHE A 10 43.68 -2.97 34.55
C PHE A 10 43.34 -1.94 33.49
N ILE A 11 44.18 -0.94 33.25
CA ILE A 11 44.01 0.03 32.18
C ILE A 11 44.02 -0.67 30.83
N LEU A 12 45.00 -1.57 30.61
CA LEU A 12 45.11 -2.29 29.35
C LEU A 12 43.88 -3.20 29.09
N SER A 13 43.43 -3.94 30.10
CA SER A 13 42.27 -4.80 29.98
C SER A 13 40.98 -3.99 29.71
N ALA A 14 40.77 -2.84 30.37
CA ALA A 14 39.64 -1.96 30.13
C ALA A 14 39.66 -1.40 28.70
N LEU A 15 40.85 -1.02 28.19
CA LEU A 15 41.01 -0.57 26.81
C LEU A 15 40.71 -1.69 25.78
N ILE A 16 41.16 -2.92 26.04
CA ILE A 16 40.87 -4.07 25.18
C ILE A 16 39.37 -4.34 25.14
N ILE A 17 38.67 -4.30 26.29
CA ILE A 17 37.22 -4.48 26.35
C ILE A 17 36.51 -3.31 25.64
N ALA A 18 36.96 -2.07 25.79
CA ALA A 18 36.40 -0.92 25.05
C ALA A 18 36.58 -1.10 23.54
N LEU A 19 37.74 -1.59 23.08
CA LEU A 19 38.04 -1.83 21.68
C LEU A 19 37.15 -2.96 21.08
N ALA A 20 36.82 -3.98 21.90
CA ALA A 20 35.90 -5.05 21.52
C ALA A 20 34.47 -4.58 21.32
N ARG A 21 34.13 -3.32 21.67
CA ARG A 21 32.80 -2.69 21.50
C ARG A 21 31.66 -3.59 21.97
N PRO A 22 31.60 -3.97 23.27
CA PRO A 22 30.47 -4.75 23.76
C PRO A 22 29.16 -4.00 23.50
N ARG A 23 28.22 -4.69 22.86
CA ARG A 23 26.95 -4.12 22.49
C ARG A 23 25.84 -5.10 22.78
N THR A 24 24.69 -4.61 23.22
CA THR A 24 23.45 -5.34 23.23
C THR A 24 22.62 -4.88 22.02
N TYR A 25 21.77 -5.77 21.52
CA TYR A 25 20.79 -5.40 20.51
C TYR A 25 19.40 -5.63 21.07
N THR A 26 18.55 -4.66 20.89
CA THR A 26 17.12 -4.79 21.07
C THR A 26 16.47 -4.87 19.69
N ILE A 27 15.65 -5.90 19.49
CA ILE A 27 14.81 -5.97 18.30
C ILE A 27 13.61 -5.08 18.62
N SER A 28 13.66 -3.82 18.17
CA SER A 28 12.46 -3.02 18.19
C SER A 28 11.64 -3.41 16.97
N GLN A 29 10.42 -3.85 17.20
CA GLN A 29 9.37 -3.72 16.21
C GLN A 29 8.93 -2.26 16.28
N ASP A 30 9.74 -1.36 15.73
CA ASP A 30 9.22 -0.03 15.48
C ASP A 30 8.01 -0.19 14.55
N ARG A 31 6.90 0.33 14.98
CA ARG A 31 5.79 0.67 14.10
C ARG A 31 6.28 1.83 13.24
N ASP A 32 7.21 1.52 12.30
CA ASP A 32 7.55 2.46 11.25
C ASP A 32 6.24 2.84 10.55
N GLU A 33 5.93 4.11 10.55
CA GLU A 33 4.83 4.69 9.76
C GLU A 33 4.97 4.38 8.26
N SER A 34 6.06 3.71 7.85
CA SER A 34 6.35 3.26 6.48
C SER A 34 5.93 1.80 6.19
N LYS A 35 5.21 1.12 7.08
CA LYS A 35 4.86 -0.32 6.90
C LYS A 35 3.61 -0.57 6.07
N GLY A 36 2.80 0.45 5.82
CA GLY A 36 1.63 0.35 4.97
C GLY A 36 1.99 0.43 3.49
N ILE A 37 1.11 -0.07 2.66
CA ILE A 37 1.14 0.12 1.21
C ILE A 37 0.18 1.24 0.83
N ASP A 38 0.39 1.83 -0.34
CA ASP A 38 -0.51 2.83 -0.91
C ASP A 38 -1.42 2.17 -1.94
N ILE A 39 -2.70 2.27 -1.73
CA ILE A 39 -3.74 1.62 -2.53
C ILE A 39 -4.65 2.69 -3.14
N MET A 40 -4.80 2.70 -4.46
CA MET A 40 -5.88 3.42 -5.11
C MET A 40 -6.97 2.42 -5.54
N LEU A 41 -8.19 2.67 -5.10
CA LEU A 41 -9.37 1.98 -5.58
C LEU A 41 -9.92 2.76 -6.78
N SER A 42 -9.86 2.16 -7.96
CA SER A 42 -10.35 2.72 -9.22
C SER A 42 -11.66 2.05 -9.57
N VAL A 43 -12.77 2.74 -9.37
CA VAL A 43 -14.11 2.18 -9.45
C VAL A 43 -14.83 2.70 -10.69
N ASP A 44 -15.22 1.79 -11.57
CA ASP A 44 -16.14 2.08 -12.66
C ASP A 44 -17.54 2.35 -12.08
N VAL A 45 -18.08 3.52 -12.40
CA VAL A 45 -19.45 3.91 -12.06
C VAL A 45 -20.31 4.15 -13.31
N SER A 46 -19.93 3.57 -14.45
CA SER A 46 -20.72 3.61 -15.67
C SER A 46 -22.06 2.91 -15.48
N LEU A 47 -23.02 3.20 -16.37
CA LEU A 47 -24.38 2.64 -16.28
C LEU A 47 -24.38 1.10 -16.33
N SER A 48 -23.42 0.46 -17.01
CA SER A 48 -23.28 -1.00 -17.05
C SER A 48 -23.03 -1.63 -15.67
N MET A 49 -22.49 -0.85 -14.73
CA MET A 49 -22.32 -1.30 -13.34
C MET A 49 -23.63 -1.40 -12.55
N MET A 50 -24.76 -0.95 -13.11
CA MET A 50 -26.11 -1.21 -12.58
C MET A 50 -26.69 -2.54 -13.06
N ALA A 51 -25.97 -3.32 -13.86
CA ALA A 51 -26.44 -4.63 -14.33
C ALA A 51 -26.70 -5.58 -13.16
N LYS A 52 -27.76 -6.39 -13.29
CA LYS A 52 -28.27 -7.26 -12.21
C LYS A 52 -27.81 -8.71 -12.36
N ASP A 53 -26.58 -8.93 -12.74
CA ASP A 53 -25.97 -10.25 -12.77
C ASP A 53 -25.18 -10.59 -11.48
N LEU A 54 -24.93 -9.58 -10.65
CA LEU A 54 -24.57 -9.72 -9.25
C LEU A 54 -25.72 -9.20 -8.36
N ASP A 55 -25.81 -9.65 -7.11
CA ASP A 55 -26.90 -9.29 -6.21
C ASP A 55 -26.51 -8.13 -5.28
N PRO A 56 -27.28 -7.01 -5.25
CA PRO A 56 -28.46 -6.68 -6.07
C PRO A 56 -28.12 -6.13 -7.47
N ASP A 57 -26.94 -5.59 -7.67
CA ASP A 57 -26.30 -5.12 -8.89
C ASP A 57 -24.78 -5.10 -8.72
N ARG A 58 -24.03 -4.94 -9.84
CA ARG A 58 -22.55 -4.97 -9.80
C ARG A 58 -21.95 -3.92 -8.88
N LEU A 59 -22.43 -2.66 -8.97
CA LEU A 59 -21.87 -1.56 -8.19
C LEU A 59 -22.15 -1.72 -6.69
N THR A 60 -23.37 -2.10 -6.32
CA THR A 60 -23.75 -2.31 -4.92
C THR A 60 -22.98 -3.49 -4.31
N ALA A 61 -22.83 -4.59 -5.05
CA ALA A 61 -22.02 -5.72 -4.61
C ALA A 61 -20.53 -5.31 -4.42
N LEU A 62 -19.99 -4.54 -5.38
CA LEU A 62 -18.62 -4.02 -5.31
C LEU A 62 -18.43 -3.13 -4.10
N LYS A 63 -19.31 -2.14 -3.85
CA LYS A 63 -19.22 -1.24 -2.71
C LYS A 63 -19.10 -2.02 -1.39
N LYS A 64 -19.99 -2.98 -1.17
CA LYS A 64 -20.00 -3.79 0.05
C LYS A 64 -18.67 -4.49 0.28
N ILE A 65 -18.12 -5.11 -0.76
CA ILE A 65 -16.89 -5.89 -0.65
C ILE A 65 -15.66 -4.98 -0.57
N ALA A 66 -15.67 -3.84 -1.27
CA ALA A 66 -14.61 -2.83 -1.16
C ALA A 66 -14.54 -2.25 0.26
N ILE A 67 -15.70 -2.01 0.91
CA ILE A 67 -15.76 -1.56 2.31
C ILE A 67 -15.16 -2.62 3.25
N ASP A 68 -15.51 -3.89 3.06
CA ASP A 68 -14.92 -4.99 3.84
C ASP A 68 -13.40 -5.08 3.66
N PHE A 69 -12.92 -4.82 2.44
CA PHE A 69 -11.49 -4.76 2.15
C PHE A 69 -10.81 -3.59 2.88
N VAL A 70 -11.38 -2.39 2.81
CA VAL A 70 -10.86 -1.20 3.50
C VAL A 70 -10.77 -1.42 5.00
N ASN A 71 -11.81 -2.00 5.61
CA ASN A 71 -11.84 -2.32 7.04
C ASN A 71 -10.74 -3.30 7.49
N LYS A 72 -10.24 -4.15 6.60
CA LYS A 72 -9.15 -5.11 6.89
C LYS A 72 -7.74 -4.50 6.78
N ARG A 73 -7.61 -3.21 6.47
CA ARG A 73 -6.35 -2.53 6.11
C ARG A 73 -5.97 -1.42 7.10
N GLU A 74 -5.66 -1.76 8.36
CA GLU A 74 -5.42 -0.79 9.44
C GLU A 74 -4.24 0.18 9.21
N ASN A 75 -3.19 -0.23 8.46
CA ASN A 75 -1.95 0.53 8.33
C ASN A 75 -1.70 1.06 6.92
N ASP A 76 -2.60 0.81 5.98
CA ASP A 76 -2.45 1.20 4.58
C ASP A 76 -3.07 2.59 4.34
N ARG A 77 -2.53 3.33 3.36
CA ARG A 77 -3.21 4.52 2.86
C ARG A 77 -4.05 4.13 1.66
N ILE A 78 -5.30 4.52 1.70
CA ILE A 78 -6.26 4.18 0.65
C ILE A 78 -6.82 5.46 0.05
N GLY A 79 -6.92 5.52 -1.27
CA GLY A 79 -7.61 6.55 -2.02
C GLY A 79 -8.69 5.95 -2.90
N LEU A 80 -9.58 6.79 -3.40
CA LEU A 80 -10.70 6.39 -4.24
C LEU A 80 -10.83 7.29 -5.46
N VAL A 81 -10.84 6.70 -6.63
CA VAL A 81 -11.18 7.33 -7.90
C VAL A 81 -12.43 6.66 -8.44
N ALA A 82 -13.42 7.47 -8.81
CA ALA A 82 -14.57 7.03 -9.58
C ALA A 82 -14.40 7.46 -11.03
N TYR A 83 -14.73 6.60 -11.98
CA TYR A 83 -14.68 6.94 -13.39
C TYR A 83 -15.86 6.36 -14.15
N SER A 84 -16.21 7.03 -15.23
CA SER A 84 -17.20 6.65 -16.23
C SER A 84 -16.74 7.21 -17.57
N GLY A 85 -17.45 8.12 -18.24
CA GLY A 85 -16.95 8.86 -19.41
C GLY A 85 -15.83 9.85 -19.08
N GLU A 86 -15.63 10.16 -17.83
CA GLU A 86 -14.57 10.98 -17.23
C GLU A 86 -14.12 10.36 -15.89
N ALA A 87 -13.02 10.85 -15.32
CA ALA A 87 -12.50 10.34 -14.04
C ALA A 87 -12.40 11.45 -12.98
N TYR A 88 -12.80 11.13 -11.77
CA TYR A 88 -12.80 12.06 -10.65
C TYR A 88 -12.23 11.43 -9.37
N THR A 89 -11.37 12.17 -8.69
CA THR A 89 -10.85 11.77 -7.37
C THR A 89 -11.91 12.01 -6.29
N LYS A 90 -12.46 10.96 -5.73
CA LYS A 90 -13.37 11.02 -4.59
C LYS A 90 -12.60 11.23 -3.28
N VAL A 91 -11.55 10.44 -3.07
CA VAL A 91 -10.70 10.53 -1.89
C VAL A 91 -9.23 10.44 -2.30
N PRO A 92 -8.38 11.42 -1.97
CA PRO A 92 -6.94 11.28 -2.12
C PRO A 92 -6.41 10.26 -1.10
N LEU A 93 -5.17 9.77 -1.28
CA LEU A 93 -4.54 8.82 -0.36
C LEU A 93 -4.61 9.31 1.10
N THR A 94 -5.28 8.55 1.94
CA THR A 94 -5.48 8.85 3.37
C THR A 94 -5.36 7.60 4.24
N THR A 95 -5.05 7.78 5.51
CA THR A 95 -5.16 6.77 6.58
C THR A 95 -6.53 6.81 7.26
N ASP A 96 -7.34 7.83 6.96
CA ASP A 96 -8.72 7.92 7.45
C ASP A 96 -9.63 7.08 6.56
N HIS A 97 -9.78 5.82 6.94
CA HIS A 97 -10.57 4.85 6.17
C HIS A 97 -12.07 5.14 6.23
N GLN A 98 -12.54 5.88 7.26
CA GLN A 98 -13.96 6.22 7.35
C GLN A 98 -14.39 7.11 6.18
N VAL A 99 -13.57 8.09 5.81
CA VAL A 99 -13.83 8.95 4.65
C VAL A 99 -13.92 8.12 3.36
N VAL A 100 -13.05 7.12 3.18
CA VAL A 100 -13.10 6.23 2.01
C VAL A 100 -14.40 5.41 2.00
N ILE A 101 -14.81 4.89 3.15
CA ILE A 101 -16.06 4.11 3.31
C ILE A 101 -17.28 4.98 3.02
N ASP A 102 -17.30 6.20 3.53
CA ASP A 102 -18.42 7.13 3.33
C ASP A 102 -18.57 7.49 1.84
N GLU A 103 -17.47 7.77 1.14
CA GLU A 103 -17.47 8.05 -0.30
C GLU A 103 -17.80 6.81 -1.16
N LEU A 104 -17.33 5.61 -0.76
CA LEU A 104 -17.74 4.36 -1.42
C LEU A 104 -19.26 4.17 -1.35
N ASN A 105 -19.88 4.45 -0.22
CA ASN A 105 -21.34 4.35 -0.07
C ASN A 105 -22.09 5.36 -0.96
N GLN A 106 -21.50 6.54 -1.20
CA GLN A 106 -22.12 7.62 -1.98
C GLN A 106 -21.93 7.48 -3.50
N LEU A 107 -21.08 6.55 -3.98
CA LEU A 107 -20.88 6.37 -5.43
C LEU A 107 -22.21 6.19 -6.15
N ASN A 108 -22.38 6.93 -7.24
CA ASN A 108 -23.63 6.93 -8.02
C ASN A 108 -23.32 6.91 -9.52
N PRO A 109 -23.90 5.97 -10.31
CA PRO A 109 -23.68 5.87 -11.75
C PRO A 109 -24.16 7.10 -12.55
N LEU A 110 -25.03 7.93 -11.98
CA LEU A 110 -25.60 9.12 -12.66
C LEU A 110 -24.79 10.40 -12.39
N GLU A 111 -23.69 10.32 -11.65
CA GLU A 111 -22.91 11.49 -11.24
C GLU A 111 -21.94 11.98 -12.32
N LEU A 112 -21.39 11.05 -13.11
CA LEU A 112 -20.38 11.35 -14.13
C LEU A 112 -20.96 11.23 -15.54
N GLN A 113 -20.22 11.77 -16.53
CA GLN A 113 -20.61 11.66 -17.94
C GLN A 113 -20.74 10.19 -18.36
N PRO A 114 -21.76 9.86 -19.20
CA PRO A 114 -21.95 8.50 -19.68
C PRO A 114 -20.74 7.99 -20.49
N GLY A 115 -20.44 6.72 -20.35
CA GLY A 115 -19.34 6.05 -21.03
C GLY A 115 -18.40 5.36 -20.05
N THR A 116 -17.31 4.78 -20.55
CA THR A 116 -16.27 4.13 -19.75
C THR A 116 -14.90 4.51 -20.31
N ALA A 117 -14.15 5.30 -19.57
CA ALA A 117 -12.82 5.81 -19.89
C ALA A 117 -11.78 5.22 -18.93
N ILE A 118 -11.44 3.94 -19.11
CA ILE A 118 -10.53 3.19 -18.22
C ILE A 118 -9.17 3.89 -18.09
N GLY A 119 -8.61 4.37 -19.21
CA GLY A 119 -7.31 5.03 -19.20
C GLY A 119 -7.30 6.34 -18.43
N GLU A 120 -8.40 7.10 -18.40
CA GLU A 120 -8.54 8.31 -17.59
C GLU A 120 -8.53 7.95 -16.10
N GLY A 121 -9.34 6.98 -15.67
CA GLY A 121 -9.36 6.49 -14.29
C GLY A 121 -7.96 6.09 -13.84
N LEU A 122 -7.32 5.21 -14.60
CA LEU A 122 -5.97 4.73 -14.30
C LEU A 122 -4.93 5.86 -14.27
N SER A 123 -5.03 6.86 -15.14
CA SER A 123 -4.12 8.01 -15.15
C SER A 123 -4.24 8.89 -13.92
N VAL A 124 -5.46 9.09 -13.41
CA VAL A 124 -5.72 9.82 -12.16
C VAL A 124 -5.11 9.06 -10.99
N ASP A 125 -5.29 7.74 -10.92
CA ASP A 125 -4.68 6.90 -9.88
C ASP A 125 -3.16 6.97 -9.88
N VAL A 126 -2.54 6.85 -11.06
CA VAL A 126 -1.08 6.98 -11.22
C VAL A 126 -0.61 8.35 -10.75
N ASN A 127 -1.36 9.42 -11.02
CA ASN A 127 -0.99 10.76 -10.59
C ASN A 127 -0.96 10.90 -9.06
N HIS A 128 -1.84 10.19 -8.34
CA HIS A 128 -1.81 10.14 -6.88
C HIS A 128 -0.63 9.33 -6.33
N LEU A 129 -0.30 8.22 -6.98
CA LEU A 129 0.73 7.29 -6.50
C LEU A 129 2.16 7.65 -6.92
N LYS A 130 2.37 8.41 -8.00
CA LYS A 130 3.71 8.69 -8.53
C LYS A 130 4.67 9.37 -7.56
N LYS A 131 4.14 10.16 -6.60
CA LYS A 131 4.94 10.86 -5.58
C LYS A 131 5.02 10.10 -4.26
N SER A 132 4.35 8.95 -4.17
CA SER A 132 4.38 8.13 -2.96
C SER A 132 5.76 7.55 -2.71
N LYS A 133 6.14 7.50 -1.42
CA LYS A 133 7.37 6.87 -0.91
C LYS A 133 7.12 5.46 -0.34
N ALA A 134 5.88 4.96 -0.42
CA ALA A 134 5.56 3.61 0.04
C ALA A 134 6.36 2.55 -0.75
N LYS A 135 6.71 1.45 -0.08
CA LYS A 135 7.44 0.34 -0.71
C LYS A 135 6.62 -0.36 -1.79
N SER A 136 5.33 -0.53 -1.55
CA SER A 136 4.38 -1.05 -2.52
C SER A 136 3.32 0.01 -2.83
N LYS A 137 3.04 0.16 -4.12
CA LYS A 137 2.03 1.06 -4.66
C LYS A 137 1.16 0.25 -5.59
N ILE A 138 -0.12 0.17 -5.29
CA ILE A 138 -1.05 -0.64 -6.08
C ILE A 138 -2.28 0.16 -6.49
N ILE A 139 -2.83 -0.20 -7.64
CA ILE A 139 -4.14 0.20 -8.09
C ILE A 139 -5.00 -1.05 -8.19
N ILE A 140 -6.21 -1.00 -7.68
CA ILE A 140 -7.24 -2.03 -7.90
C ILE A 140 -8.27 -1.42 -8.84
N LEU A 141 -8.16 -1.77 -10.12
CA LEU A 141 -9.03 -1.31 -11.18
C LEU A 141 -10.22 -2.26 -11.32
N MET A 142 -11.41 -1.74 -11.11
CA MET A 142 -12.67 -2.50 -11.09
C MET A 142 -13.61 -1.99 -12.15
N THR A 143 -13.97 -2.85 -13.11
CA THR A 143 -14.77 -2.48 -14.28
C THR A 143 -15.39 -3.72 -14.92
N ASP A 144 -16.35 -3.54 -15.80
CA ASP A 144 -16.78 -4.57 -16.75
C ASP A 144 -15.86 -4.64 -18.00
N GLY A 145 -14.89 -3.73 -18.12
CA GLY A 145 -13.77 -3.80 -19.04
C GLY A 145 -14.00 -3.26 -20.45
N VAL A 146 -15.18 -2.78 -20.80
CA VAL A 146 -15.43 -2.25 -22.14
C VAL A 146 -15.17 -0.75 -22.19
N ASN A 147 -14.03 -0.35 -22.79
CA ASN A 147 -13.71 1.07 -23.00
C ASN A 147 -14.54 1.63 -24.15
N THR A 148 -15.40 2.63 -23.86
CA THR A 148 -16.36 3.17 -24.84
C THR A 148 -16.05 4.59 -25.30
N VAL A 149 -15.14 5.31 -24.63
CA VAL A 149 -14.78 6.69 -24.96
C VAL A 149 -13.56 6.71 -25.87
N LEU A 150 -13.78 7.03 -27.16
CA LEU A 150 -12.73 6.95 -28.20
C LEU A 150 -11.64 8.00 -28.07
N ASN A 151 -11.94 9.18 -27.52
CA ASN A 151 -10.99 10.30 -27.41
C ASN A 151 -10.34 10.39 -26.02
N ALA A 152 -10.60 9.42 -25.13
CA ALA A 152 -9.97 9.31 -23.81
C ALA A 152 -8.55 8.71 -23.93
N MET A 153 -7.78 8.83 -22.87
CA MET A 153 -6.48 8.18 -22.80
C MET A 153 -6.60 6.67 -23.02
N PRO A 154 -5.81 6.08 -23.93
CA PRO A 154 -5.80 4.64 -24.14
C PRO A 154 -5.37 3.90 -22.84
N PRO A 155 -6.09 2.83 -22.43
CA PRO A 155 -5.75 2.07 -21.23
C PRO A 155 -4.31 1.56 -21.19
N GLN A 156 -3.75 1.17 -22.34
CA GLN A 156 -2.37 0.68 -22.48
C GLN A 156 -1.35 1.78 -22.13
N ILE A 157 -1.57 3.01 -22.58
CA ILE A 157 -0.67 4.15 -22.28
C ILE A 157 -0.72 4.46 -20.78
N ALA A 158 -1.90 4.45 -20.16
CA ALA A 158 -2.04 4.63 -18.73
C ALA A 158 -1.36 3.50 -17.93
N ALA A 159 -1.41 2.26 -18.42
CA ALA A 159 -0.68 1.13 -17.83
C ALA A 159 0.85 1.27 -17.97
N GLU A 160 1.35 1.79 -19.09
CA GLU A 160 2.78 2.12 -19.24
C GLU A 160 3.22 3.19 -18.25
N LEU A 161 2.40 4.22 -18.01
CA LEU A 161 2.65 5.23 -16.97
C LEU A 161 2.70 4.61 -15.57
N ALA A 162 1.80 3.67 -15.25
CA ALA A 162 1.81 2.93 -14.00
C ALA A 162 3.12 2.14 -13.84
N LYS A 163 3.49 1.35 -14.85
CA LYS A 163 4.74 0.57 -14.88
C LYS A 163 5.98 1.43 -14.66
N ASN A 164 6.09 2.57 -15.38
CA ASN A 164 7.22 3.49 -15.28
C ASN A 164 7.37 4.14 -13.90
N ASN A 165 6.28 4.18 -13.12
CA ASN A 165 6.26 4.66 -11.73
C ASN A 165 6.32 3.52 -10.70
N SER A 166 6.59 2.28 -11.12
CA SER A 166 6.62 1.08 -10.26
C SER A 166 5.32 0.89 -9.48
N ILE A 167 4.19 1.07 -10.16
CA ILE A 167 2.84 0.88 -9.62
C ILE A 167 2.27 -0.39 -10.25
N LYS A 168 1.86 -1.35 -9.42
CA LYS A 168 1.18 -2.57 -9.87
C LYS A 168 -0.31 -2.28 -10.04
N VAL A 169 -0.91 -2.83 -11.09
CA VAL A 169 -2.34 -2.72 -11.32
C VAL A 169 -2.97 -4.11 -11.26
N TYR A 170 -3.80 -4.32 -10.25
CA TYR A 170 -4.70 -5.46 -10.18
C TYR A 170 -5.98 -5.09 -10.90
N THR A 171 -6.37 -5.88 -11.89
CA THR A 171 -7.59 -5.63 -12.66
C THR A 171 -8.66 -6.65 -12.30
N VAL A 172 -9.86 -6.17 -12.03
CA VAL A 172 -11.03 -6.99 -11.65
C VAL A 172 -12.14 -6.77 -12.65
N GLY A 173 -12.34 -7.76 -13.51
CA GLY A 173 -13.46 -7.80 -14.44
C GLY A 173 -14.73 -8.26 -13.73
N ILE A 174 -15.75 -7.41 -13.66
CA ILE A 174 -16.99 -7.67 -12.92
C ILE A 174 -18.13 -7.97 -13.88
N GLY A 175 -18.78 -9.11 -13.70
CA GLY A 175 -19.93 -9.52 -14.47
C GLY A 175 -19.99 -11.03 -14.72
N SER A 176 -21.18 -11.56 -14.92
CA SER A 176 -21.40 -12.97 -15.24
C SER A 176 -21.18 -13.26 -16.74
N ASN A 177 -21.21 -14.52 -17.12
CA ASN A 177 -21.31 -14.91 -18.52
C ASN A 177 -22.80 -15.12 -18.88
N GLY A 178 -23.20 -14.61 -20.04
CA GLY A 178 -24.57 -14.83 -20.55
C GLY A 178 -25.36 -13.56 -20.74
N PHE A 179 -26.55 -13.48 -20.16
CA PHE A 179 -27.43 -12.32 -20.23
C PHE A 179 -27.65 -11.72 -18.85
N ALA A 180 -27.78 -10.41 -18.79
CA ALA A 180 -28.10 -9.67 -17.57
C ALA A 180 -29.08 -8.55 -17.88
N ALA A 181 -29.82 -8.10 -16.87
CA ALA A 181 -30.69 -6.94 -17.00
C ALA A 181 -29.85 -5.66 -16.88
N PHE A 182 -29.72 -4.93 -17.99
CA PHE A 182 -29.03 -3.64 -18.08
C PHE A 182 -30.00 -2.47 -18.07
N PRO A 183 -29.66 -1.32 -17.50
CA PRO A 183 -30.45 -0.11 -17.59
C PRO A 183 -30.43 0.42 -19.04
N THR A 184 -31.60 0.63 -19.63
CA THR A 184 -31.70 1.07 -21.03
C THR A 184 -32.42 2.41 -21.21
N GLY A 185 -32.90 3.00 -20.13
CA GLY A 185 -33.55 4.30 -20.16
C GLY A 185 -34.44 4.50 -18.94
N THR A 186 -35.26 5.53 -19.00
CA THR A 186 -36.28 5.82 -17.97
C THR A 186 -37.68 5.78 -18.58
N ASN A 187 -38.64 5.30 -17.80
CA ASN A 187 -40.04 5.36 -18.19
C ASN A 187 -40.62 6.78 -18.00
N ILE A 188 -41.89 6.97 -18.36
CA ILE A 188 -42.60 8.26 -18.23
C ILE A 188 -42.74 8.73 -16.76
N PHE A 189 -42.52 7.84 -15.81
CA PHE A 189 -42.57 8.15 -14.37
C PHE A 189 -41.19 8.42 -13.77
N GLY A 190 -40.08 8.29 -14.58
CA GLY A 190 -38.74 8.51 -14.15
C GLY A 190 -38.03 7.25 -13.61
N ASP A 191 -38.69 6.08 -13.59
CA ASP A 191 -38.07 4.84 -13.15
C ASP A 191 -37.14 4.28 -14.22
N ILE A 192 -36.02 3.69 -13.79
CA ILE A 192 -35.03 3.05 -14.69
C ILE A 192 -35.65 1.76 -15.25
N VAL A 193 -35.66 1.66 -16.58
CA VAL A 193 -36.09 0.46 -17.31
C VAL A 193 -34.91 -0.43 -17.56
N PHE A 194 -35.04 -1.71 -17.27
CA PHE A 194 -34.02 -2.73 -17.51
C PHE A 194 -34.46 -3.65 -18.65
N THR A 195 -33.51 -4.01 -19.52
CA THR A 195 -33.68 -5.02 -20.57
C THR A 195 -32.57 -6.05 -20.50
N GLU A 196 -32.91 -7.29 -20.83
CA GLU A 196 -31.88 -8.34 -20.93
C GLU A 196 -30.98 -8.09 -22.14
N GLN A 197 -29.68 -8.01 -21.87
CA GLN A 197 -28.63 -7.87 -22.86
C GLN A 197 -27.51 -8.87 -22.57
N LYS A 198 -26.77 -9.24 -23.63
CA LYS A 198 -25.58 -10.09 -23.47
C LYS A 198 -24.52 -9.32 -22.71
N THR A 199 -23.96 -9.99 -21.69
CA THR A 199 -22.83 -9.43 -20.95
C THR A 199 -21.56 -9.55 -21.79
N GLU A 200 -20.82 -8.46 -21.88
CA GLU A 200 -19.50 -8.41 -22.54
C GLU A 200 -18.48 -7.85 -21.56
N ILE A 201 -17.30 -8.48 -21.53
CA ILE A 201 -16.18 -8.00 -20.75
C ILE A 201 -14.94 -8.09 -21.63
N ASP A 202 -14.21 -7.00 -21.74
CA ASP A 202 -12.93 -6.96 -22.44
C ASP A 202 -11.82 -7.48 -21.52
N GLU A 203 -11.80 -8.81 -21.34
CA GLU A 203 -10.78 -9.47 -20.52
C GLU A 203 -9.38 -9.26 -21.06
N ASN A 204 -9.21 -9.16 -22.38
CA ASN A 204 -7.90 -9.00 -23.01
C ASN A 204 -7.25 -7.69 -22.58
N THR A 205 -7.97 -6.57 -22.66
CA THR A 205 -7.48 -5.27 -22.19
C THR A 205 -7.12 -5.31 -20.70
N LEU A 206 -7.94 -5.94 -19.86
CA LEU A 206 -7.68 -6.05 -18.42
C LEU A 206 -6.48 -6.94 -18.11
N MET A 207 -6.30 -8.06 -18.82
CA MET A 207 -5.15 -8.93 -18.68
C MET A 207 -3.87 -8.22 -19.13
N ASP A 208 -3.90 -7.48 -20.24
CA ASP A 208 -2.74 -6.74 -20.75
C ASP A 208 -2.28 -5.67 -19.75
N ILE A 209 -3.21 -4.89 -19.16
CA ILE A 209 -2.90 -3.90 -18.12
C ILE A 209 -2.22 -4.56 -16.91
N ALA A 210 -2.82 -5.65 -16.40
CA ALA A 210 -2.28 -6.36 -15.25
C ALA A 210 -0.88 -6.92 -15.54
N GLN A 211 -0.71 -7.63 -16.65
CA GLN A 211 0.56 -8.23 -17.03
C GLN A 211 1.65 -7.19 -17.25
N LEU A 212 1.34 -6.07 -17.93
CA LEU A 212 2.29 -4.99 -18.21
C LEU A 212 2.84 -4.36 -16.94
N THR A 213 2.03 -4.24 -15.90
CA THR A 213 2.35 -3.58 -14.63
C THR A 213 2.86 -4.53 -13.55
N GLY A 214 2.88 -5.85 -13.82
CA GLY A 214 3.29 -6.89 -12.85
C GLY A 214 2.22 -7.18 -11.79
N GLY A 215 0.97 -6.82 -12.06
CA GLY A 215 -0.19 -7.20 -11.27
C GLY A 215 -0.82 -8.51 -11.76
N LYS A 216 -2.09 -8.71 -11.44
CA LYS A 216 -2.86 -9.90 -11.81
C LYS A 216 -4.28 -9.52 -12.22
N TYR A 217 -4.81 -10.19 -13.24
CA TYR A 217 -6.22 -10.11 -13.62
C TYR A 217 -7.06 -11.11 -12.82
N PHE A 218 -8.23 -10.67 -12.41
CA PHE A 218 -9.24 -11.48 -11.74
C PHE A 218 -10.59 -11.33 -12.41
N ARG A 219 -11.38 -12.39 -12.41
CA ARG A 219 -12.75 -12.40 -12.87
C ARG A 219 -13.71 -12.58 -11.69
N ALA A 220 -14.66 -11.66 -11.52
CA ALA A 220 -15.70 -11.71 -10.51
C ALA A 220 -17.07 -11.92 -11.17
N THR A 221 -17.56 -13.15 -11.14
CA THR A 221 -18.86 -13.54 -11.73
C THR A 221 -19.98 -13.66 -10.70
N SER A 222 -19.66 -13.48 -9.42
CA SER A 222 -20.59 -13.55 -8.28
C SER A 222 -20.03 -12.77 -7.11
N ASN A 223 -20.87 -12.45 -6.12
CA ASN A 223 -20.45 -11.79 -4.90
C ASN A 223 -19.36 -12.58 -4.14
N SER A 224 -19.46 -13.91 -4.11
CA SER A 224 -18.46 -14.76 -3.46
C SER A 224 -17.12 -14.77 -4.22
N SER A 225 -17.14 -14.79 -5.56
CA SER A 225 -15.89 -14.70 -6.34
C SER A 225 -15.23 -13.33 -6.18
N LEU A 226 -16.00 -12.25 -6.11
CA LEU A 226 -15.49 -10.92 -5.87
C LEU A 226 -14.83 -10.80 -4.48
N GLN A 227 -15.42 -11.41 -3.44
CA GLN A 227 -14.80 -11.48 -2.12
C GLN A 227 -13.45 -12.22 -2.15
N ASN A 228 -13.39 -13.36 -2.84
CA ASN A 228 -12.16 -14.14 -2.96
C ASN A 228 -11.03 -13.36 -3.66
N VAL A 229 -11.37 -12.55 -4.68
CA VAL A 229 -10.42 -11.67 -5.36
C VAL A 229 -9.74 -10.71 -4.38
N TYR A 230 -10.50 -10.02 -3.56
CA TYR A 230 -9.95 -9.11 -2.56
C TYR A 230 -9.11 -9.83 -1.50
N ASP A 231 -9.52 -11.01 -1.07
CA ASP A 231 -8.76 -11.80 -0.11
C ASP A 231 -7.43 -12.28 -0.73
N GLU A 232 -7.39 -12.62 -2.02
CA GLU A 232 -6.17 -12.99 -2.74
C GLU A 232 -5.22 -11.79 -2.91
N ILE A 233 -5.72 -10.62 -3.31
CA ILE A 233 -4.91 -9.38 -3.39
C ILE A 233 -4.32 -9.07 -2.02
N ASN A 234 -5.09 -9.24 -0.95
CA ASN A 234 -4.63 -9.04 0.42
C ASN A 234 -3.47 -9.97 0.79
N GLN A 235 -3.50 -11.23 0.36
CA GLN A 235 -2.42 -12.19 0.61
C GLN A 235 -1.16 -11.86 -0.22
N LEU A 236 -1.32 -11.51 -1.50
CA LEU A 236 -0.21 -11.17 -2.39
C LEU A 236 0.60 -9.99 -1.84
N GLU A 237 -0.06 -8.93 -1.44
CA GLU A 237 0.60 -7.70 -0.98
C GLU A 237 1.14 -7.81 0.46
N LYS A 238 0.50 -8.58 1.35
CA LYS A 238 1.04 -8.84 2.70
C LYS A 238 2.33 -9.66 2.68
N SER A 239 2.50 -10.54 1.71
CA SER A 239 3.69 -11.38 1.60
C SER A 239 4.94 -10.60 1.17
N GLU A 240 4.78 -9.48 0.45
CA GLU A 240 5.90 -8.63 0.01
C GLU A 240 6.42 -7.68 1.10
N VAL A 241 5.59 -7.35 2.09
CA VAL A 241 6.01 -6.55 3.26
C VAL A 241 6.71 -7.45 4.28
N LYS A 242 7.81 -8.12 3.88
CA LYS A 242 8.67 -8.84 4.82
C LYS A 242 9.31 -7.84 5.78
N THR A 243 9.01 -8.00 7.04
CA THR A 243 9.53 -7.23 8.17
C THR A 243 11.06 -7.20 8.15
N SER A 244 11.66 -6.08 7.77
CA SER A 244 13.07 -5.84 8.07
C SER A 244 13.17 -5.62 9.57
N LYS A 245 13.78 -6.58 10.28
CA LYS A 245 14.11 -6.42 11.70
C LYS A 245 15.13 -5.31 11.82
N LEU A 246 14.75 -4.17 12.37
CA LEU A 246 15.71 -3.12 12.74
C LEU A 246 16.38 -3.52 14.06
N TYR A 247 17.69 -3.70 14.00
CA TYR A 247 18.52 -3.95 15.17
C TYR A 247 18.99 -2.62 15.71
N ASN A 248 18.45 -2.18 16.85
CA ASN A 248 19.01 -1.05 17.58
C ASN A 248 20.15 -1.55 18.47
N TYR A 249 21.35 -1.01 18.24
CA TYR A 249 22.54 -1.38 18.99
C TYR A 249 22.82 -0.33 20.07
N GLU A 250 22.87 -0.77 21.33
CA GLU A 250 23.41 0.02 22.43
C GLU A 250 24.86 -0.36 22.68
N GLU A 251 25.78 0.58 22.50
CA GLU A 251 27.20 0.37 22.67
C GLU A 251 27.66 0.83 24.04
N TYR A 252 28.33 -0.07 24.77
CA TYR A 252 28.81 0.19 26.14
C TYR A 252 30.29 0.54 26.20
N PHE A 253 30.99 0.71 25.08
CA PHE A 253 32.45 0.99 25.07
C PHE A 253 32.82 2.25 25.83
N ARG A 254 31.94 3.27 25.91
CA ARG A 254 32.17 4.51 26.65
C ARG A 254 32.40 4.29 28.13
N ILE A 255 31.71 3.34 28.75
CA ILE A 255 31.87 3.01 30.18
C ILE A 255 33.28 2.51 30.45
N PHE A 256 33.78 1.61 29.61
CA PHE A 256 35.13 1.04 29.75
C PHE A 256 36.21 2.08 29.45
N LEU A 257 35.98 3.03 28.56
CA LEU A 257 36.89 4.16 28.34
C LEU A 257 36.98 5.08 29.56
N TRP A 258 35.87 5.39 30.22
CA TRP A 258 35.87 6.19 31.44
C TRP A 258 36.57 5.47 32.60
N ILE A 259 36.39 4.17 32.72
CA ILE A 259 37.11 3.34 33.71
C ILE A 259 38.63 3.37 33.45
N ALA A 260 39.04 3.17 32.19
CA ALA A 260 40.46 3.22 31.82
C ALA A 260 41.09 4.59 32.12
N LEU A 261 40.35 5.68 31.76
CA LEU A 261 40.79 7.05 32.03
C LEU A 261 40.92 7.33 33.54
N GLY A 262 39.95 6.88 34.34
CA GLY A 262 39.98 7.02 35.80
C GLY A 262 41.19 6.33 36.42
N PHE A 263 41.48 5.09 36.03
CA PHE A 263 42.68 4.37 36.50
C PHE A 263 43.97 5.02 36.02
N LEU A 264 44.01 5.59 34.82
CA LEU A 264 45.19 6.30 34.30
C LEU A 264 45.46 7.57 35.09
N LEU A 265 44.42 8.37 35.39
CA LEU A 265 44.56 9.56 36.23
C LEU A 265 44.98 9.22 37.65
N LEU A 266 44.42 8.14 38.24
CA LEU A 266 44.80 7.66 39.55
C LEU A 266 46.29 7.21 39.60
N ASP A 267 46.73 6.44 38.58
CA ASP A 267 48.14 6.00 38.46
C ASP A 267 49.07 7.20 38.34
N ALA A 268 48.72 8.21 37.54
CA ALA A 268 49.50 9.45 37.40
C ALA A 268 49.59 10.23 38.71
N LEU A 269 48.47 10.36 39.43
CA LEU A 269 48.40 11.08 40.70
C LEU A 269 49.21 10.36 41.79
N LEU A 270 49.09 9.03 41.89
CA LEU A 270 49.88 8.23 42.83
C LEU A 270 51.39 8.30 42.53
N ARG A 271 51.83 8.27 41.30
CA ARG A 271 53.19 8.46 40.87
C ARG A 271 53.72 9.83 41.28
N TRP A 272 52.95 10.90 41.05
CA TRP A 272 53.31 12.26 41.39
C TRP A 272 53.49 12.43 42.92
N VAL A 273 52.56 11.88 43.71
CA VAL A 273 52.62 11.91 45.17
C VAL A 273 53.82 11.12 45.68
N ILE A 274 54.02 9.88 45.20
CA ILE A 274 55.13 9.04 45.64
C ILE A 274 56.47 9.63 45.24
N PHE A 275 56.63 10.17 44.03
CA PHE A 275 57.85 10.84 43.61
C PHE A 275 58.14 12.13 44.40
N LYS A 276 57.11 12.85 44.85
CA LYS A 276 57.24 14.06 45.63
C LYS A 276 57.65 13.79 47.13
N ILE A 277 57.27 12.60 47.60
CA ILE A 277 57.65 12.19 49.02
C ILE A 277 59.02 11.53 49.09
N LEU A 278 59.51 11.01 47.98
CA LEU A 278 60.81 10.32 47.91
C LEU A 278 61.99 11.21 47.45
N ASN A 279 61.73 12.45 47.03
CA ASN A 279 62.68 13.53 46.80
C ASN A 279 62.53 14.64 47.89
#